data_e47f1ec4dc7e13a36ea8e191afa54d51
#
_entry.id   e47f1ec4dc7e13a36ea8e191afa54d51
#
_cell.length_a   1.000
_cell.length_b   1.000
_cell.length_c   1.000
_cell.angle_alpha   90.00
_cell.angle_beta   90.00
_cell.angle_gamma   90.00
#
_symmetry.space_group_name_H-M   'P 1'
#
loop_
_entity.id
_entity.type
_entity.pdbx_description
1 polymer ?
#
loop_
_entity_poly.entity_id
_entity_poly.type
_entity_poly.pdbx_seq_one_letter_code
_entity_poly.pdbx_strand_id
1 'polypeptide(L)'
;MGAATGWRLAARGANVVCFDRHSPPHALGSSHGESRITRTAYFEGPWYVPLLLETFPLWRELERASGEQLLTLTGALMIGQPSSEVVTGALAAATTHGLDARLLEAAELRHRYPAHVPAAGDVAVLDVQAGFLRPEAAVAAMIDRLVALGGEIRRGVVVNAVNSRPDRVEVVTDARSETFDAVVIAAGPWTGDLSALPLTVERQVLAWFQVEKGVEWLTPDRFPVFFHHTELGDMYGFPTLDGASVKIARHHDGETTDPEAVRRDVGDADLEPLREFGRSYLRGVSANVTRTAVCMYTNSPDRHFVIDLRPDDSRIVVISACSGHGFKFSPVIGDIAADLVSDGRTHRDISHFSAVRFAKGVS
;
A
#
# COMPACT_ATOMS: atom_id res chain seq x y z
N MET A 1 -8.07 2.59 -0.98
CA MET A 1 -8.38 3.61 -2.03
C MET A 1 -9.83 4.10 -1.89
N GLY A 2 -10.86 3.24 -1.87
CA GLY A 2 -12.26 3.65 -1.80
C GLY A 2 -12.60 4.61 -0.66
N ALA A 3 -12.14 4.36 0.58
CA ALA A 3 -12.37 5.27 1.71
C ALA A 3 -11.75 6.66 1.48
N ALA A 4 -10.54 6.72 0.92
CA ALA A 4 -9.88 7.98 0.56
C ALA A 4 -10.64 8.74 -0.53
N THR A 5 -11.10 8.02 -1.57
CA THR A 5 -11.93 8.60 -2.65
C THR A 5 -13.24 9.15 -2.09
N GLY A 6 -13.92 8.37 -1.26
CA GLY A 6 -15.17 8.82 -0.63
C GLY A 6 -14.98 10.09 0.21
N TRP A 7 -13.96 10.12 1.05
CA TRP A 7 -13.61 11.32 1.82
C TRP A 7 -13.33 12.53 0.92
N ARG A 8 -12.49 12.39 -0.12
CA ARG A 8 -12.11 13.52 -0.99
C ARG A 8 -13.26 14.02 -1.84
N LEU A 9 -14.13 13.13 -2.34
CA LEU A 9 -15.36 13.53 -3.05
C LEU A 9 -16.34 14.27 -2.13
N ALA A 10 -16.59 13.74 -0.92
CA ALA A 10 -17.47 14.40 0.04
C ALA A 10 -16.90 15.77 0.48
N ALA A 11 -15.58 15.90 0.63
CA ALA A 11 -14.93 17.18 0.91
C ALA A 11 -15.11 18.23 -0.20
N ARG A 12 -15.43 17.81 -1.42
CA ARG A 12 -15.78 18.67 -2.56
C ARG A 12 -17.29 18.91 -2.70
N GLY A 13 -18.09 18.42 -1.75
CA GLY A 13 -19.54 18.62 -1.73
C GLY A 13 -20.32 17.61 -2.58
N ALA A 14 -19.70 16.54 -3.06
CA ALA A 14 -20.42 15.49 -3.75
C ALA A 14 -21.29 14.68 -2.77
N ASN A 15 -22.45 14.23 -3.24
CA ASN A 15 -23.26 13.24 -2.51
C ASN A 15 -22.70 11.83 -2.76
N VAL A 16 -22.04 11.27 -1.76
CA VAL A 16 -21.24 10.05 -1.89
C VAL A 16 -21.87 8.87 -1.17
N VAL A 17 -22.00 7.75 -1.86
CA VAL A 17 -22.33 6.45 -1.26
C VAL A 17 -21.19 5.49 -1.54
N CYS A 18 -20.54 4.99 -0.50
CA CYS A 18 -19.55 3.92 -0.59
C CYS A 18 -20.19 2.57 -0.29
N PHE A 19 -19.91 1.58 -1.12
CA PHE A 19 -20.28 0.18 -0.87
C PHE A 19 -19.04 -0.60 -0.45
N ASP A 20 -19.15 -1.41 0.60
CA ASP A 20 -18.13 -2.35 0.99
C ASP A 20 -18.78 -3.70 1.32
N ARG A 21 -18.24 -4.79 0.76
CA ARG A 21 -18.74 -6.15 1.00
C ARG A 21 -18.57 -6.62 2.44
N HIS A 22 -17.71 -5.95 3.19
CA HIS A 22 -17.41 -6.22 4.59
C HIS A 22 -17.72 -4.98 5.45
N SER A 23 -17.15 -4.91 6.64
CA SER A 23 -17.24 -3.75 7.54
C SER A 23 -15.84 -3.17 7.76
N PRO A 24 -15.40 -2.19 6.92
CA PRO A 24 -14.06 -1.61 7.07
C PRO A 24 -13.94 -0.75 8.34
N PRO A 25 -12.73 -0.71 8.97
CA PRO A 25 -11.54 -1.48 8.59
C PRO A 25 -11.68 -2.97 8.95
N HIS A 26 -11.18 -3.85 8.09
CA HIS A 26 -11.25 -5.31 8.26
C HIS A 26 -9.99 -6.00 7.76
N ALA A 27 -9.76 -7.25 8.17
CA ALA A 27 -8.60 -8.07 7.79
C ALA A 27 -8.82 -8.95 6.54
N LEU A 28 -9.92 -8.74 5.80
CA LEU A 28 -10.30 -9.58 4.66
C LEU A 28 -9.84 -9.04 3.30
N GLY A 29 -9.31 -7.82 3.27
CA GLY A 29 -8.77 -7.17 2.08
C GLY A 29 -7.26 -6.94 2.16
N SER A 30 -6.79 -5.80 1.57
CA SER A 30 -5.37 -5.44 1.47
C SER A 30 -4.92 -4.35 2.45
N SER A 31 -5.81 -3.79 3.27
CA SER A 31 -5.54 -2.59 4.10
C SER A 31 -5.57 -2.90 5.59
N HIS A 32 -4.79 -3.90 6.03
CA HIS A 32 -4.68 -4.31 7.43
C HIS A 32 -3.26 -4.75 7.81
N GLY A 33 -3.01 -5.14 9.07
CA GLY A 33 -1.73 -5.64 9.56
C GLY A 33 -0.86 -4.56 10.18
N GLU A 34 -1.45 -3.59 10.87
CA GLU A 34 -0.89 -2.55 11.76
C GLU A 34 -0.05 -1.48 11.08
N SER A 35 0.72 -1.80 10.07
CA SER A 35 1.69 -0.87 9.49
C SER A 35 1.87 -1.05 7.97
N ARG A 36 2.17 0.07 7.28
CA ARG A 36 2.55 0.12 5.87
C ARG A 36 3.72 1.08 5.71
N ILE A 37 4.76 0.68 4.97
CA ILE A 37 5.89 1.55 4.68
C ILE A 37 5.43 2.76 3.86
N THR A 38 5.90 3.95 4.23
CA THR A 38 5.91 5.14 3.38
C THR A 38 7.36 5.57 3.17
N ARG A 39 7.71 6.01 1.95
CA ARG A 39 9.06 6.41 1.57
C ARG A 39 9.01 7.32 0.36
N THR A 40 10.02 8.15 0.16
CA THR A 40 10.14 9.07 -0.97
C THR A 40 11.19 8.62 -1.99
N ALA A 41 12.31 8.02 -1.56
CA ALA A 41 13.29 7.39 -2.43
C ALA A 41 12.72 6.08 -3.01
N TYR A 42 12.01 6.22 -4.13
CA TYR A 42 11.08 5.21 -4.64
C TYR A 42 11.68 4.40 -5.78
N PHE A 43 12.09 3.16 -5.49
CA PHE A 43 12.81 2.33 -6.46
C PHE A 43 11.91 1.77 -7.57
N GLU A 44 10.60 1.63 -7.37
CA GLU A 44 9.67 1.12 -8.39
C GLU A 44 9.42 2.12 -9.54
N GLY A 45 9.91 3.37 -9.40
CA GLY A 45 9.87 4.33 -10.49
C GLY A 45 9.88 5.78 -10.00
N PRO A 46 10.74 6.63 -10.57
CA PRO A 46 10.86 8.04 -10.15
C PRO A 46 9.59 8.87 -10.42
N TRP A 47 8.74 8.45 -11.34
CA TRP A 47 7.45 9.11 -11.63
C TRP A 47 6.42 9.02 -10.50
N TYR A 48 6.62 8.13 -9.53
CA TYR A 48 5.79 8.08 -8.32
C TYR A 48 6.11 9.21 -7.32
N VAL A 49 7.33 9.74 -7.37
CA VAL A 49 7.83 10.67 -6.34
C VAL A 49 6.99 11.96 -6.24
N PRO A 50 6.56 12.62 -7.33
CA PRO A 50 5.68 13.78 -7.21
C PRO A 50 4.41 13.50 -6.40
N LEU A 51 3.76 12.36 -6.65
CA LEU A 51 2.56 11.95 -5.89
C LEU A 51 2.88 11.64 -4.43
N LEU A 52 4.07 11.07 -4.15
CA LEU A 52 4.52 10.84 -2.78
C LEU A 52 4.72 12.15 -2.03
N LEU A 53 5.36 13.13 -2.63
CA LEU A 53 5.57 14.43 -2.01
C LEU A 53 4.24 15.14 -1.71
N GLU A 54 3.24 15.01 -2.59
CA GLU A 54 1.91 15.55 -2.38
C GLU A 54 1.10 14.80 -1.31
N THR A 55 1.34 13.50 -1.12
CA THR A 55 0.55 12.70 -0.17
C THR A 55 0.87 13.00 1.30
N PHE A 56 2.11 13.42 1.62
CA PHE A 56 2.50 13.71 3.01
C PHE A 56 1.65 14.82 3.66
N PRO A 57 1.47 16.01 3.06
CA PRO A 57 0.59 17.02 3.62
C PRO A 57 -0.86 16.55 3.76
N LEU A 58 -1.35 15.68 2.85
CA LEU A 58 -2.70 15.11 2.94
C LEU A 58 -2.83 14.12 4.11
N TRP A 59 -1.80 13.34 4.42
CA TRP A 59 -1.76 12.53 5.64
C TRP A 59 -1.83 13.41 6.89
N ARG A 60 -1.08 14.51 6.93
CA ARG A 60 -1.12 15.47 8.04
C ARG A 60 -2.47 16.21 8.14
N GLU A 61 -3.14 16.44 7.02
CA GLU A 61 -4.51 16.95 6.99
C GLU A 61 -5.47 15.98 7.68
N LEU A 62 -5.39 14.68 7.32
CA LEU A 62 -6.23 13.64 7.92
C LEU A 62 -5.97 13.48 9.42
N GLU A 63 -4.70 13.51 9.85
CA GLU A 63 -4.33 13.47 11.28
C GLU A 63 -4.96 14.63 12.06
N ARG A 64 -4.83 15.86 11.55
CA ARG A 64 -5.47 17.03 12.19
C ARG A 64 -6.99 16.92 12.26
N ALA A 65 -7.59 16.36 11.22
CA ALA A 65 -9.05 16.24 11.14
C ALA A 65 -9.62 15.10 11.99
N SER A 66 -8.86 14.05 12.24
CA SER A 66 -9.27 12.89 13.04
C SER A 66 -8.77 12.91 14.48
N GLY A 67 -7.70 13.65 14.78
CA GLY A 67 -7.00 13.59 16.06
C GLY A 67 -6.12 12.35 16.23
N GLU A 68 -6.02 11.48 15.21
CA GLU A 68 -5.26 10.23 15.23
C GLU A 68 -3.84 10.43 14.70
N GLN A 69 -2.86 9.76 15.29
CA GLN A 69 -1.52 9.67 14.73
C GLN A 69 -1.45 8.53 13.71
N LEU A 70 -1.43 8.88 12.43
CA LEU A 70 -1.47 7.92 11.31
C LEU A 70 -0.10 7.69 10.68
N LEU A 71 0.76 8.71 10.67
CA LEU A 71 2.06 8.72 10.03
C LEU A 71 3.17 8.94 11.07
N THR A 72 4.07 7.97 11.20
CA THR A 72 5.29 8.06 12.03
C THR A 72 6.51 8.02 11.12
N LEU A 73 7.36 9.05 11.20
CA LEU A 73 8.61 9.12 10.46
C LEU A 73 9.72 8.45 11.27
N THR A 74 10.31 7.40 10.74
CA THR A 74 11.42 6.62 11.33
C THR A 74 12.65 6.61 10.44
N GLY A 75 12.52 7.18 9.22
CA GLY A 75 13.39 6.84 8.10
C GLY A 75 13.04 5.49 7.50
N ALA A 76 13.62 5.22 6.33
CA ALA A 76 13.59 3.90 5.69
C ALA A 76 14.98 3.53 5.17
N LEU A 77 15.33 2.27 5.29
CA LEU A 77 16.56 1.69 4.73
C LEU A 77 16.19 0.81 3.53
N MET A 78 16.69 1.14 2.35
CA MET A 78 16.69 0.27 1.18
C MET A 78 18.06 -0.40 1.12
N ILE A 79 18.13 -1.68 1.49
CA ILE A 79 19.38 -2.44 1.69
C ILE A 79 19.56 -3.46 0.57
N GLY A 80 20.76 -3.63 0.08
CA GLY A 80 21.13 -4.64 -0.91
C GLY A 80 22.49 -4.38 -1.54
N GLN A 81 22.84 -5.19 -2.52
CA GLN A 81 24.05 -4.96 -3.32
C GLN A 81 23.95 -3.61 -4.06
N PRO A 82 25.08 -2.89 -4.28
CA PRO A 82 25.08 -1.60 -4.97
C PRO A 82 24.41 -1.61 -6.34
N SER A 83 24.40 -2.75 -7.04
CA SER A 83 23.78 -2.93 -8.36
C SER A 83 22.32 -3.38 -8.27
N SER A 84 21.77 -3.66 -7.09
CA SER A 84 20.38 -4.08 -6.96
C SER A 84 19.42 -2.97 -7.36
N GLU A 85 18.25 -3.33 -7.88
CA GLU A 85 17.20 -2.39 -8.27
C GLU A 85 16.75 -1.52 -7.08
N VAL A 86 16.68 -2.11 -5.90
CA VAL A 86 16.31 -1.44 -4.66
C VAL A 86 17.26 -0.27 -4.34
N VAL A 87 18.57 -0.46 -4.51
CA VAL A 87 19.58 0.57 -4.24
C VAL A 87 19.66 1.56 -5.39
N THR A 88 19.81 1.07 -6.62
CA THR A 88 19.97 1.94 -7.80
C THR A 88 18.74 2.76 -8.10
N GLY A 89 17.55 2.17 -7.98
CA GLY A 89 16.27 2.87 -8.17
C GLY A 89 16.01 3.92 -7.09
N ALA A 90 16.31 3.62 -5.81
CA ALA A 90 16.18 4.60 -4.74
C ALA A 90 17.13 5.79 -4.91
N LEU A 91 18.38 5.55 -5.30
CA LEU A 91 19.36 6.63 -5.60
C LEU A 91 18.94 7.44 -6.82
N ALA A 92 18.44 6.80 -7.87
CA ALA A 92 17.96 7.47 -9.08
C ALA A 92 16.77 8.39 -8.75
N ALA A 93 15.78 7.91 -7.98
CA ALA A 93 14.66 8.71 -7.53
C ALA A 93 15.11 9.90 -6.67
N ALA A 94 16.04 9.66 -5.73
CA ALA A 94 16.58 10.71 -4.88
C ALA A 94 17.32 11.79 -5.68
N THR A 95 18.15 11.40 -6.63
CA THR A 95 18.89 12.32 -7.49
C THR A 95 17.95 13.13 -8.38
N THR A 96 16.97 12.45 -9.02
CA THR A 96 16.04 13.10 -9.96
C THR A 96 15.18 14.17 -9.28
N HIS A 97 14.80 13.93 -8.01
CA HIS A 97 13.87 14.80 -7.29
C HIS A 97 14.49 15.58 -6.13
N GLY A 98 15.81 15.52 -5.97
CA GLY A 98 16.53 16.26 -4.93
C GLY A 98 16.12 15.85 -3.49
N LEU A 99 15.89 14.56 -3.26
CA LEU A 99 15.43 14.07 -1.95
C LEU A 99 16.59 13.98 -0.96
N ASP A 100 16.30 14.15 0.35
CA ASP A 100 17.27 13.88 1.42
C ASP A 100 17.41 12.36 1.63
N ALA A 101 18.20 11.76 0.76
CA ALA A 101 18.55 10.34 0.84
C ALA A 101 20.07 10.19 0.89
N ARG A 102 20.56 9.23 1.70
CA ARG A 102 21.99 9.05 1.98
C ARG A 102 22.39 7.62 1.73
N LEU A 103 23.46 7.44 0.95
CA LEU A 103 24.09 6.14 0.83
C LEU A 103 24.94 5.85 2.07
N LEU A 104 24.70 4.72 2.70
CA LEU A 104 25.42 4.21 3.86
C LEU A 104 26.19 2.95 3.44
N GLU A 105 27.50 2.97 3.68
CA GLU A 105 28.32 1.78 3.56
C GLU A 105 28.02 0.78 4.70
N ALA A 106 28.30 -0.51 4.50
CA ALA A 106 28.01 -1.55 5.47
C ALA A 106 28.53 -1.28 6.89
N ALA A 107 29.69 -0.63 7.01
CA ALA A 107 30.25 -0.26 8.32
C ALA A 107 29.42 0.82 9.03
N GLU A 108 29.01 1.84 8.29
CA GLU A 108 28.15 2.91 8.80
C GLU A 108 26.75 2.40 9.12
N LEU A 109 26.18 1.54 8.26
CA LEU A 109 24.88 0.90 8.51
C LEU A 109 24.90 0.14 9.84
N ARG A 110 25.91 -0.72 10.06
CA ARG A 110 26.06 -1.47 11.33
C ARG A 110 26.27 -0.59 12.54
N HIS A 111 27.00 0.53 12.38
CA HIS A 111 27.24 1.47 13.47
C HIS A 111 25.98 2.24 13.87
N ARG A 112 25.24 2.76 12.89
CA ARG A 112 24.03 3.58 13.12
C ARG A 112 22.81 2.75 13.48
N TYR A 113 22.68 1.57 12.88
CA TYR A 113 21.51 0.68 13.00
C TYR A 113 21.96 -0.74 13.33
N PRO A 114 22.41 -0.98 14.58
CA PRO A 114 23.07 -2.23 14.97
C PRO A 114 22.21 -3.48 14.88
N ALA A 115 20.90 -3.31 14.74
CA ALA A 115 19.97 -4.42 14.49
C ALA A 115 20.17 -5.06 13.11
N HIS A 116 20.64 -4.31 12.10
CA HIS A 116 20.85 -4.84 10.76
C HIS A 116 22.20 -5.54 10.61
N VAL A 117 22.19 -6.71 10.00
CA VAL A 117 23.35 -7.51 9.64
C VAL A 117 23.43 -7.58 8.11
N PRO A 118 23.97 -6.54 7.44
CA PRO A 118 24.09 -6.56 5.97
C PRO A 118 25.04 -7.68 5.52
N ALA A 119 24.73 -8.30 4.37
CA ALA A 119 25.64 -9.25 3.73
C ALA A 119 26.93 -8.57 3.25
N ALA A 120 27.91 -9.37 2.84
CA ALA A 120 29.15 -8.82 2.30
C ALA A 120 28.87 -8.03 1.00
N GLY A 121 29.31 -6.77 0.98
CA GLY A 121 29.12 -5.87 -0.15
C GLY A 121 27.79 -5.13 -0.18
N ASP A 122 26.86 -5.39 0.76
CA ASP A 122 25.62 -4.62 0.86
C ASP A 122 25.89 -3.16 1.26
N VAL A 123 25.09 -2.29 0.73
CA VAL A 123 24.94 -0.89 1.10
C VAL A 123 23.49 -0.60 1.45
N ALA A 124 23.23 0.57 2.00
CA ALA A 124 21.86 1.01 2.25
C ALA A 124 21.62 2.44 1.76
N VAL A 125 20.46 2.69 1.17
CA VAL A 125 19.97 4.06 0.96
C VAL A 125 19.04 4.40 2.11
N LEU A 126 19.42 5.39 2.92
CA LEU A 126 18.58 5.93 3.98
C LEU A 126 17.72 7.07 3.41
N ASP A 127 16.42 6.86 3.35
CA ASP A 127 15.42 7.90 3.10
C ASP A 127 14.99 8.51 4.44
N VAL A 128 15.35 9.75 4.68
CA VAL A 128 15.11 10.43 5.97
C VAL A 128 13.62 10.79 6.16
N GLN A 129 12.89 11.04 5.08
CA GLN A 129 11.47 11.42 5.12
C GLN A 129 10.51 10.23 5.11
N ALA A 130 11.03 9.04 5.26
CA ALA A 130 10.28 7.80 5.25
C ALA A 130 9.82 7.38 6.66
N GLY A 131 8.99 6.35 6.71
CA GLY A 131 8.48 5.77 7.95
C GLY A 131 7.34 4.80 7.69
N PHE A 132 6.34 4.81 8.59
CA PHE A 132 5.18 3.94 8.43
C PHE A 132 3.86 4.64 8.70
N LEU A 133 2.82 4.05 8.14
CA LEU A 133 1.41 4.42 8.30
C LEU A 133 0.66 3.33 9.06
N ARG A 134 -0.40 3.70 9.79
CA ARG A 134 -1.33 2.81 10.50
C ARG A 134 -2.58 2.59 9.64
N PRO A 135 -2.65 1.49 8.84
CA PRO A 135 -3.65 1.36 7.78
C PRO A 135 -5.09 1.25 8.32
N GLU A 136 -5.33 0.51 9.38
CA GLU A 136 -6.67 0.36 9.96
C GLU A 136 -7.18 1.69 10.52
N ALA A 137 -6.37 2.40 11.29
CA ALA A 137 -6.71 3.72 11.82
C ALA A 137 -6.94 4.74 10.69
N ALA A 138 -6.11 4.68 9.64
CA ALA A 138 -6.24 5.57 8.50
C ALA A 138 -7.54 5.32 7.72
N VAL A 139 -7.92 4.05 7.49
CA VAL A 139 -9.19 3.70 6.84
C VAL A 139 -10.38 4.17 7.70
N ALA A 140 -10.34 3.94 9.01
CA ALA A 140 -11.37 4.43 9.93
C ALA A 140 -11.49 5.95 9.87
N ALA A 141 -10.37 6.68 9.98
CA ALA A 141 -10.37 8.14 9.92
C ALA A 141 -10.94 8.69 8.60
N MET A 142 -10.59 8.07 7.44
CA MET A 142 -11.15 8.45 6.14
C MET A 142 -12.67 8.23 6.07
N ILE A 143 -13.16 7.12 6.62
CA ILE A 143 -14.60 6.80 6.69
C ILE A 143 -15.33 7.79 7.60
N ASP A 144 -14.78 8.08 8.78
CA ASP A 144 -15.36 9.03 9.71
C ASP A 144 -15.44 10.43 9.09
N ARG A 145 -14.43 10.84 8.34
CA ARG A 145 -14.46 12.09 7.57
C ARG A 145 -15.50 12.08 6.46
N LEU A 146 -15.62 10.96 5.70
CA LEU A 146 -16.70 10.81 4.71
C LEU A 146 -18.07 11.02 5.36
N VAL A 147 -18.35 10.33 6.46
CA VAL A 147 -19.65 10.41 7.16
C VAL A 147 -19.87 11.80 7.75
N ALA A 148 -18.87 12.41 8.39
CA ALA A 148 -18.95 13.76 8.94
C ALA A 148 -19.25 14.84 7.88
N LEU A 149 -18.90 14.57 6.60
CA LEU A 149 -19.18 15.43 5.45
C LEU A 149 -20.52 15.09 4.75
N GLY A 150 -21.33 14.21 5.34
CA GLY A 150 -22.66 13.84 4.83
C GLY A 150 -22.67 12.65 3.87
N GLY A 151 -21.52 12.00 3.62
CA GLY A 151 -21.46 10.78 2.81
C GLY A 151 -21.96 9.55 3.57
N GLU A 152 -22.31 8.52 2.83
CA GLU A 152 -22.83 7.25 3.35
C GLU A 152 -21.84 6.12 3.10
N ILE A 153 -21.72 5.18 4.05
CA ILE A 153 -21.06 3.89 3.83
C ILE A 153 -22.03 2.74 4.08
N ARG A 154 -22.24 1.91 3.10
CA ARG A 154 -23.07 0.70 3.15
C ARG A 154 -22.17 -0.52 3.30
N ARG A 155 -22.19 -1.11 4.49
CA ARG A 155 -21.38 -2.26 4.86
C ARG A 155 -22.12 -3.57 4.58
N GLY A 156 -21.38 -4.62 4.25
CA GLY A 156 -21.94 -5.94 3.96
C GLY A 156 -22.71 -5.99 2.63
N VAL A 157 -22.37 -5.11 1.68
CA VAL A 157 -23.04 -5.03 0.38
C VAL A 157 -22.07 -5.47 -0.71
N VAL A 158 -22.39 -6.56 -1.39
CA VAL A 158 -21.65 -7.05 -2.56
C VAL A 158 -22.14 -6.34 -3.80
N VAL A 159 -21.22 -5.70 -4.52
CA VAL A 159 -21.46 -5.16 -5.85
C VAL A 159 -21.11 -6.23 -6.88
N ASN A 160 -22.08 -6.63 -7.68
CA ASN A 160 -21.93 -7.69 -8.68
C ASN A 160 -21.58 -7.16 -10.08
N ALA A 161 -22.04 -5.93 -10.40
CA ALA A 161 -21.76 -5.29 -11.68
C ALA A 161 -21.86 -3.77 -11.62
N VAL A 162 -21.12 -3.12 -12.52
CA VAL A 162 -21.20 -1.68 -12.82
C VAL A 162 -21.45 -1.50 -14.30
N ASN A 163 -22.66 -1.09 -14.64
CA ASN A 163 -23.16 -1.02 -16.01
C ASN A 163 -23.33 0.43 -16.48
N SER A 164 -22.86 0.72 -17.68
CA SER A 164 -23.19 1.98 -18.37
C SER A 164 -24.67 1.99 -18.77
N ARG A 165 -25.34 3.11 -18.49
CA ARG A 165 -26.68 3.43 -18.98
C ARG A 165 -26.64 4.76 -19.74
N PRO A 166 -27.60 5.10 -20.58
CA PRO A 166 -27.52 6.30 -21.40
C PRO A 166 -27.17 7.57 -20.60
N ASP A 167 -27.86 7.80 -19.49
CA ASP A 167 -27.70 9.02 -18.67
C ASP A 167 -27.05 8.80 -17.32
N ARG A 168 -26.86 7.56 -16.88
CA ARG A 168 -26.41 7.18 -15.54
C ARG A 168 -25.48 5.96 -15.57
N VAL A 169 -24.86 5.70 -14.45
CA VAL A 169 -24.15 4.44 -14.19
C VAL A 169 -24.96 3.62 -13.20
N GLU A 170 -25.27 2.38 -13.54
CA GLU A 170 -25.99 1.45 -12.69
C GLU A 170 -25.01 0.60 -11.88
N VAL A 171 -25.23 0.54 -10.57
CA VAL A 171 -24.57 -0.38 -9.65
C VAL A 171 -25.55 -1.48 -9.27
N VAL A 172 -25.18 -2.72 -9.56
CA VAL A 172 -26.01 -3.92 -9.28
C VAL A 172 -25.45 -4.59 -8.02
N THR A 173 -26.31 -4.77 -7.03
CA THR A 173 -25.99 -5.49 -5.79
C THR A 173 -26.90 -6.71 -5.64
N ASP A 174 -26.65 -7.58 -4.65
CA ASP A 174 -27.52 -8.72 -4.36
C ASP A 174 -28.95 -8.29 -4.00
N ALA A 175 -29.11 -7.10 -3.43
CA ALA A 175 -30.42 -6.63 -2.97
C ALA A 175 -31.20 -5.83 -4.02
N ARG A 176 -30.49 -5.01 -4.82
CA ARG A 176 -31.13 -4.08 -5.76
C ARG A 176 -30.12 -3.47 -6.76
N SER A 177 -30.65 -2.82 -7.78
CA SER A 177 -29.90 -1.92 -8.66
C SER A 177 -30.17 -0.47 -8.29
N GLU A 178 -29.13 0.35 -8.32
CA GLU A 178 -29.19 1.80 -8.07
C GLU A 178 -28.39 2.54 -9.15
N THR A 179 -28.76 3.80 -9.43
CA THR A 179 -28.10 4.60 -10.47
C THR A 179 -27.43 5.82 -9.88
N PHE A 180 -26.26 6.15 -10.40
CA PHE A 180 -25.41 7.26 -9.98
C PHE A 180 -24.94 8.08 -11.17
N ASP A 181 -24.54 9.34 -10.92
CA ASP A 181 -23.98 10.21 -11.96
C ASP A 181 -22.60 9.69 -12.41
N ALA A 182 -21.80 9.20 -11.46
CA ALA A 182 -20.51 8.57 -11.71
C ALA A 182 -20.24 7.47 -10.68
N VAL A 183 -19.31 6.56 -10.99
CA VAL A 183 -18.90 5.45 -10.13
C VAL A 183 -17.38 5.34 -10.12
N VAL A 184 -16.79 5.13 -8.94
CA VAL A 184 -15.38 4.79 -8.78
C VAL A 184 -15.26 3.33 -8.34
N ILE A 185 -14.65 2.49 -9.16
CA ILE A 185 -14.34 1.11 -8.84
C ILE A 185 -12.97 1.08 -8.15
N ALA A 186 -12.97 0.87 -6.83
CA ALA A 186 -11.78 0.75 -6.00
C ALA A 186 -11.89 -0.46 -5.06
N ALA A 187 -12.30 -1.60 -5.62
CA ALA A 187 -12.74 -2.80 -4.91
C ALA A 187 -11.58 -3.71 -4.43
N GLY A 188 -10.32 -3.20 -4.44
CA GLY A 188 -9.15 -3.97 -4.00
C GLY A 188 -8.99 -5.27 -4.79
N PRO A 189 -8.92 -6.44 -4.12
CA PRO A 189 -8.73 -7.73 -4.80
C PRO A 189 -9.85 -8.09 -5.81
N TRP A 190 -11.04 -7.51 -5.66
CA TRP A 190 -12.20 -7.73 -6.54
C TRP A 190 -12.32 -6.71 -7.69
N THR A 191 -11.35 -5.82 -7.85
CA THR A 191 -11.38 -4.81 -8.92
C THR A 191 -11.37 -5.45 -10.30
N GLY A 192 -10.65 -6.55 -10.50
CA GLY A 192 -10.60 -7.29 -11.78
C GLY A 192 -11.99 -7.73 -12.25
N ASP A 193 -12.80 -8.26 -11.36
CA ASP A 193 -14.15 -8.78 -11.66
C ASP A 193 -15.12 -7.67 -12.11
N LEU A 194 -14.94 -6.45 -11.58
CA LEU A 194 -15.79 -5.30 -11.87
C LEU A 194 -15.31 -4.45 -13.04
N SER A 195 -14.05 -4.59 -13.47
CA SER A 195 -13.42 -3.70 -14.44
C SER A 195 -12.85 -4.38 -15.68
N ALA A 196 -12.84 -5.71 -15.71
CA ALA A 196 -12.19 -6.52 -16.75
C ALA A 196 -10.68 -6.22 -16.93
N LEU A 197 -10.02 -5.63 -15.93
CA LEU A 197 -8.56 -5.46 -15.93
C LEU A 197 -7.85 -6.80 -15.69
N PRO A 198 -6.70 -7.04 -16.33
CA PRO A 198 -5.91 -8.27 -16.16
C PRO A 198 -5.16 -8.27 -14.81
N LEU A 199 -5.89 -8.28 -13.72
CA LEU A 199 -5.32 -8.25 -12.37
C LEU A 199 -5.19 -9.67 -11.82
N THR A 200 -4.09 -9.88 -11.09
CA THR A 200 -3.82 -11.15 -10.39
C THR A 200 -3.76 -10.89 -8.89
N VAL A 201 -4.46 -11.71 -8.11
CA VAL A 201 -4.41 -11.63 -6.65
C VAL A 201 -3.35 -12.58 -6.12
N GLU A 202 -2.52 -12.09 -5.25
CA GLU A 202 -1.40 -12.79 -4.63
C GLU A 202 -1.56 -12.80 -3.11
N ARG A 203 -1.48 -13.98 -2.49
CA ARG A 203 -1.53 -14.18 -1.05
C ARG A 203 -0.21 -13.74 -0.42
N GLN A 204 -0.26 -12.89 0.62
CA GLN A 204 0.91 -12.37 1.32
C GLN A 204 0.84 -12.68 2.81
N VAL A 205 1.92 -13.23 3.37
CA VAL A 205 2.02 -13.54 4.79
C VAL A 205 2.76 -12.45 5.53
N LEU A 206 2.17 -11.99 6.60
CA LEU A 206 2.75 -11.08 7.57
C LEU A 206 3.03 -11.87 8.86
N ALA A 207 4.22 -11.74 9.43
CA ALA A 207 4.57 -12.40 10.69
C ALA A 207 5.19 -11.40 11.67
N TRP A 208 4.84 -11.54 12.94
CA TRP A 208 5.42 -10.78 14.05
C TRP A 208 6.31 -11.70 14.86
N PHE A 209 7.57 -11.30 14.97
CA PHE A 209 8.61 -12.05 15.65
C PHE A 209 8.91 -11.41 17.01
N GLN A 210 9.03 -12.23 18.03
CA GLN A 210 9.32 -11.79 19.38
C GLN A 210 10.66 -11.04 19.45
N VAL A 211 10.68 -9.87 20.12
CA VAL A 211 11.91 -9.15 20.47
C VAL A 211 12.59 -9.86 21.61
N GLU A 212 13.91 -10.06 21.53
CA GLU A 212 14.71 -10.65 22.59
C GLU A 212 14.79 -9.73 23.83
N LYS A 213 14.90 -10.31 25.02
CA LYS A 213 14.96 -9.54 26.26
C LYS A 213 16.20 -8.65 26.30
N GLY A 214 16.03 -7.42 26.76
CA GLY A 214 17.13 -6.45 26.90
C GLY A 214 17.54 -5.77 25.59
N VAL A 215 16.78 -5.96 24.52
CA VAL A 215 17.01 -5.27 23.24
C VAL A 215 16.23 -3.97 23.21
N GLU A 216 16.94 -2.84 23.07
CA GLU A 216 16.37 -1.50 23.07
C GLU A 216 16.48 -0.79 21.71
N TRP A 217 17.10 -1.42 20.70
CA TRP A 217 17.37 -0.78 19.40
C TRP A 217 16.36 -1.12 18.31
N LEU A 218 15.27 -1.82 18.64
CA LEU A 218 14.20 -2.16 17.69
C LEU A 218 13.00 -1.20 17.76
N THR A 219 13.14 -0.09 18.48
CA THR A 219 12.10 0.95 18.65
C THR A 219 12.04 1.91 17.46
N PRO A 220 10.94 2.63 17.24
CA PRO A 220 10.75 3.51 16.06
C PRO A 220 11.80 4.61 15.90
N ASP A 221 12.42 5.06 16.98
CA ASP A 221 13.47 6.09 17.00
C ASP A 221 14.87 5.54 16.64
N ARG A 222 15.05 4.20 16.68
CA ARG A 222 16.37 3.55 16.50
C ARG A 222 16.38 2.49 15.39
N PHE A 223 15.22 2.08 14.90
CA PHE A 223 15.06 1.06 13.87
C PHE A 223 14.15 1.59 12.77
N PRO A 224 14.70 2.18 11.70
CA PRO A 224 13.93 2.60 10.54
C PRO A 224 13.12 1.43 9.96
N VAL A 225 12.01 1.71 9.30
CA VAL A 225 11.43 0.71 8.42
C VAL A 225 12.46 0.31 7.37
N PHE A 226 12.39 -0.92 6.89
CA PHE A 226 13.40 -1.37 5.92
C PHE A 226 12.79 -2.18 4.78
N PHE A 227 13.50 -2.18 3.67
CA PHE A 227 13.38 -3.08 2.55
C PHE A 227 14.77 -3.65 2.28
N HIS A 228 14.91 -4.97 2.27
CA HIS A 228 16.20 -5.64 2.14
C HIS A 228 16.12 -6.68 1.02
N HIS A 229 16.84 -6.42 -0.07
CA HIS A 229 17.02 -7.36 -1.17
C HIS A 229 18.09 -8.39 -0.78
N THR A 230 17.73 -9.66 -0.71
CA THR A 230 18.60 -10.76 -0.26
C THR A 230 18.45 -11.97 -1.16
N GLU A 231 19.29 -12.98 -0.96
CA GLU A 231 19.15 -14.28 -1.61
C GLU A 231 17.86 -15.03 -1.26
N LEU A 232 17.24 -14.66 -0.11
CA LEU A 232 15.94 -15.18 0.32
C LEU A 232 14.76 -14.44 -0.32
N GLY A 233 15.03 -13.47 -1.18
CA GLY A 233 14.07 -12.56 -1.81
C GLY A 233 14.00 -11.20 -1.13
N ASP A 234 13.00 -10.43 -1.50
CA ASP A 234 12.77 -9.07 -1.02
C ASP A 234 12.04 -9.10 0.33
N MET A 235 12.72 -8.73 1.38
CA MET A 235 12.18 -8.69 2.73
C MET A 235 11.94 -7.27 3.19
N TYR A 236 10.88 -7.05 3.94
CA TYR A 236 10.63 -5.75 4.56
C TYR A 236 10.16 -5.90 5.99
N GLY A 237 10.38 -4.88 6.79
CA GLY A 237 9.95 -4.92 8.19
C GLY A 237 9.85 -3.54 8.83
N PHE A 238 9.41 -3.59 10.07
CA PHE A 238 9.03 -2.43 10.86
C PHE A 238 9.64 -2.52 12.25
N PRO A 239 9.85 -1.36 12.93
CA PRO A 239 10.17 -1.36 14.34
C PRO A 239 9.07 -2.03 15.18
N THR A 240 9.37 -2.33 16.42
CA THR A 240 8.34 -2.75 17.36
C THR A 240 7.36 -1.61 17.63
N LEU A 241 6.05 -1.91 17.57
CA LEU A 241 4.98 -0.97 17.89
C LEU A 241 4.34 -1.27 19.26
N ASP A 242 4.57 -2.46 19.78
CA ASP A 242 4.04 -2.97 21.05
C ASP A 242 5.14 -3.19 22.10
N GLY A 243 6.42 -2.92 21.77
CA GLY A 243 7.57 -3.19 22.61
C GLY A 243 7.96 -4.68 22.72
N ALA A 244 7.20 -5.58 22.09
CA ALA A 244 7.34 -7.02 22.25
C ALA A 244 7.62 -7.78 20.95
N SER A 245 7.22 -7.22 19.82
CA SER A 245 7.38 -7.90 18.52
C SER A 245 7.75 -6.93 17.40
N VAL A 246 8.45 -7.44 16.38
CA VAL A 246 8.73 -6.75 15.11
C VAL A 246 8.01 -7.47 13.98
N LYS A 247 7.45 -6.72 13.04
CA LYS A 247 6.81 -7.31 11.87
C LYS A 247 7.82 -7.47 10.73
N ILE A 248 7.87 -8.67 10.16
CA ILE A 248 8.65 -9.01 8.97
C ILE A 248 7.74 -9.67 7.96
N ALA A 249 7.94 -9.38 6.68
CA ALA A 249 7.24 -10.05 5.60
C ALA A 249 8.09 -10.06 4.33
N ARG A 250 7.75 -10.95 3.41
CA ARG A 250 8.34 -11.01 2.07
C ARG A 250 7.50 -10.14 1.13
N HIS A 251 8.17 -9.44 0.22
CA HIS A 251 7.52 -8.61 -0.79
C HIS A 251 7.41 -9.39 -2.09
N HIS A 252 6.17 -9.64 -2.54
CA HIS A 252 5.87 -10.56 -3.65
C HIS A 252 6.24 -12.03 -3.37
N ASP A 253 6.26 -12.85 -4.43
CA ASP A 253 6.52 -14.30 -4.40
C ASP A 253 5.54 -15.14 -3.56
N GLY A 254 4.36 -14.60 -3.26
CA GLY A 254 3.25 -15.34 -2.69
C GLY A 254 2.51 -16.18 -3.74
N GLU A 255 1.67 -17.10 -3.29
CA GLU A 255 0.84 -17.91 -4.20
C GLU A 255 -0.25 -17.05 -4.86
N THR A 256 -0.48 -17.24 -6.16
CA THR A 256 -1.66 -16.70 -6.84
C THR A 256 -2.92 -17.33 -6.25
N THR A 257 -3.92 -16.52 -5.96
CA THR A 257 -5.14 -16.97 -5.28
C THR A 257 -6.39 -16.29 -5.82
N ASP A 258 -7.52 -16.90 -5.58
CA ASP A 258 -8.83 -16.27 -5.70
C ASP A 258 -9.12 -15.49 -4.40
N PRO A 259 -9.53 -14.22 -4.47
CA PRO A 259 -9.87 -13.45 -3.27
C PRO A 259 -11.02 -14.04 -2.44
N GLU A 260 -11.90 -14.85 -3.06
CA GLU A 260 -12.97 -15.58 -2.37
C GLU A 260 -12.47 -16.84 -1.65
N ALA A 261 -11.35 -17.43 -2.11
CA ALA A 261 -10.84 -18.71 -1.62
C ALA A 261 -9.43 -18.59 -1.01
N VAL A 262 -8.99 -17.40 -0.61
CA VAL A 262 -7.66 -17.20 -0.06
C VAL A 262 -7.44 -18.04 1.21
N ARG A 263 -6.39 -18.85 1.20
CA ARG A 263 -5.96 -19.65 2.35
C ARG A 263 -5.43 -18.71 3.45
N ARG A 264 -6.12 -18.65 4.58
CA ARG A 264 -5.78 -17.77 5.70
C ARG A 264 -4.90 -18.45 6.76
N ASP A 265 -4.80 -19.78 6.71
CA ASP A 265 -3.91 -20.53 7.59
C ASP A 265 -2.45 -20.30 7.18
N VAL A 266 -1.58 -20.11 8.17
CA VAL A 266 -0.14 -19.88 7.99
C VAL A 266 0.60 -21.08 8.57
N GLY A 267 1.35 -21.77 7.73
CA GLY A 267 2.16 -22.92 8.10
C GLY A 267 3.66 -22.62 8.15
N ASP A 268 4.44 -23.65 8.53
CA ASP A 268 5.90 -23.49 8.64
C ASP A 268 6.57 -23.16 7.31
N ALA A 269 6.04 -23.64 6.18
CA ALA A 269 6.55 -23.31 4.86
C ALA A 269 6.42 -21.80 4.54
N ASP A 270 5.37 -21.13 5.05
CA ASP A 270 5.19 -19.70 4.93
C ASP A 270 6.20 -18.92 5.81
N LEU A 271 6.55 -19.48 6.96
CA LEU A 271 7.31 -18.79 8.02
C LEU A 271 8.82 -19.02 7.92
N GLU A 272 9.27 -20.16 7.37
CA GLU A 272 10.70 -20.50 7.39
C GLU A 272 11.58 -19.47 6.65
N PRO A 273 11.20 -18.94 5.47
CA PRO A 273 11.99 -17.88 4.84
C PRO A 273 12.10 -16.61 5.71
N LEU A 274 11.06 -16.29 6.46
CA LEU A 274 11.04 -15.13 7.36
C LEU A 274 11.88 -15.37 8.63
N ARG A 275 11.85 -16.60 9.18
CA ARG A 275 12.71 -17.02 10.29
C ARG A 275 14.18 -17.00 9.89
N GLU A 276 14.49 -17.51 8.69
CA GLU A 276 15.86 -17.51 8.17
C GLU A 276 16.36 -16.08 7.95
N PHE A 277 15.53 -15.20 7.40
CA PHE A 277 15.86 -13.77 7.28
C PHE A 277 16.13 -13.17 8.67
N GLY A 278 15.26 -13.41 9.65
CA GLY A 278 15.44 -12.91 11.02
C GLY A 278 16.77 -13.35 11.63
N ARG A 279 17.14 -14.63 11.47
CA ARG A 279 18.40 -15.19 11.98
C ARG A 279 19.64 -14.62 11.31
N SER A 280 19.57 -14.45 9.98
CA SER A 280 20.75 -14.08 9.19
C SER A 280 20.99 -12.58 9.10
N TYR A 281 19.93 -11.78 9.07
CA TYR A 281 20.00 -10.36 8.72
C TYR A 281 19.56 -9.39 9.84
N LEU A 282 19.03 -9.92 10.96
CA LEU A 282 18.61 -9.09 12.09
C LEU A 282 19.20 -9.59 13.42
N ARG A 283 19.46 -8.65 14.34
CA ARG A 283 19.84 -8.93 15.71
C ARG A 283 18.73 -8.54 16.67
N GLY A 284 18.56 -9.33 17.74
CA GLY A 284 17.56 -9.06 18.76
C GLY A 284 16.16 -9.49 18.40
N VAL A 285 16.03 -10.27 17.31
CA VAL A 285 14.78 -10.85 16.85
C VAL A 285 14.86 -12.37 17.02
N SER A 286 13.98 -12.94 17.83
CA SER A 286 13.93 -14.39 18.03
C SER A 286 13.20 -15.10 16.86
N ALA A 287 13.38 -16.40 16.72
CA ALA A 287 12.62 -17.20 15.76
C ALA A 287 11.15 -17.43 16.15
N ASN A 288 10.73 -17.01 17.35
CA ASN A 288 9.38 -17.18 17.84
C ASN A 288 8.42 -16.22 17.17
N VAL A 289 7.42 -16.75 16.47
CA VAL A 289 6.33 -15.99 15.87
C VAL A 289 5.23 -15.82 16.91
N THR A 290 4.89 -14.58 17.23
CA THR A 290 3.85 -14.24 18.20
C THR A 290 2.47 -14.09 17.55
N ARG A 291 2.45 -13.70 16.26
CA ARG A 291 1.22 -13.48 15.50
C ARG A 291 1.52 -13.58 14.01
N THR A 292 0.49 -13.96 13.25
CA THR A 292 0.49 -13.96 11.79
C THR A 292 -0.77 -13.30 11.23
N ALA A 293 -0.70 -12.84 10.00
CA ALA A 293 -1.86 -12.41 9.23
C ALA A 293 -1.64 -12.70 7.74
N VAL A 294 -2.72 -12.91 7.02
CA VAL A 294 -2.69 -13.06 5.56
C VAL A 294 -3.30 -11.84 4.91
N CYS A 295 -2.51 -11.16 4.11
CA CYS A 295 -2.89 -10.03 3.28
C CYS A 295 -2.99 -10.47 1.81
N MET A 296 -3.49 -9.59 0.94
CA MET A 296 -3.54 -9.81 -0.50
C MET A 296 -2.90 -8.63 -1.22
N TYR A 297 -2.08 -8.94 -2.24
CA TYR A 297 -1.71 -7.97 -3.26
C TYR A 297 -2.63 -8.16 -4.47
N THR A 298 -2.98 -7.07 -5.13
CA THR A 298 -3.68 -7.07 -6.40
C THR A 298 -2.72 -6.50 -7.42
N ASN A 299 -2.14 -7.37 -8.21
CA ASN A 299 -1.05 -7.04 -9.12
C ASN A 299 -1.59 -6.83 -10.54
N SER A 300 -1.20 -5.72 -11.14
CA SER A 300 -1.23 -5.57 -12.60
C SER A 300 -0.08 -6.36 -13.24
N PRO A 301 -0.12 -6.65 -14.55
CA PRO A 301 0.94 -7.41 -15.23
C PRO A 301 2.34 -6.81 -15.08
N ASP A 302 2.45 -5.49 -15.04
CA ASP A 302 3.71 -4.74 -14.88
C ASP A 302 3.97 -4.26 -13.46
N ARG A 303 3.10 -4.65 -12.50
CA ARG A 303 3.16 -4.26 -11.08
C ARG A 303 3.04 -2.75 -10.83
N HIS A 304 2.60 -1.96 -11.81
CA HIS A 304 2.28 -0.54 -11.63
C HIS A 304 0.78 -0.32 -11.39
N PHE A 305 0.41 0.85 -10.89
CA PHE A 305 -0.98 1.19 -10.62
C PHE A 305 -1.80 1.26 -11.91
N VAL A 306 -3.12 1.06 -11.77
CA VAL A 306 -4.10 1.46 -12.76
C VAL A 306 -4.98 2.53 -12.15
N ILE A 307 -5.01 3.70 -12.78
CA ILE A 307 -5.88 4.82 -12.43
C ILE A 307 -6.32 5.43 -13.76
N ASP A 308 -7.56 5.14 -14.16
CA ASP A 308 -8.03 5.57 -15.49
C ASP A 308 -9.56 5.71 -15.52
N LEU A 309 -10.04 6.41 -16.52
CA LEU A 309 -11.45 6.38 -16.91
C LEU A 309 -11.71 5.10 -17.72
N ARG A 310 -12.89 4.50 -17.55
CA ARG A 310 -13.26 3.34 -18.34
C ARG A 310 -13.45 3.78 -19.80
N PRO A 311 -12.83 3.08 -20.79
CA PRO A 311 -12.80 3.56 -22.17
C PRO A 311 -14.19 3.69 -22.83
N ASP A 312 -15.16 2.87 -22.40
CA ASP A 312 -16.52 2.86 -22.93
C ASP A 312 -17.46 3.83 -22.19
N ASP A 313 -17.06 4.33 -21.00
CA ASP A 313 -17.85 5.27 -20.21
C ASP A 313 -16.98 6.07 -19.24
N SER A 314 -16.71 7.33 -19.57
CA SER A 314 -15.87 8.24 -18.77
C SER A 314 -16.46 8.61 -17.40
N ARG A 315 -17.71 8.23 -17.11
CA ARG A 315 -18.32 8.38 -15.78
C ARG A 315 -17.88 7.29 -14.81
N ILE A 316 -17.14 6.30 -15.29
CA ILE A 316 -16.61 5.20 -14.48
C ILE A 316 -15.11 5.33 -14.38
N VAL A 317 -14.64 5.58 -13.17
CA VAL A 317 -13.22 5.62 -12.82
C VAL A 317 -12.81 4.27 -12.28
N VAL A 318 -11.70 3.71 -12.73
CA VAL A 318 -11.15 2.45 -12.22
C VAL A 318 -9.83 2.70 -11.52
N ILE A 319 -9.72 2.21 -10.29
CA ILE A 319 -8.52 2.35 -9.45
C ILE A 319 -8.08 0.98 -8.94
N SER A 320 -6.94 0.50 -9.43
CA SER A 320 -6.18 -0.60 -8.87
C SER A 320 -4.79 -0.11 -8.50
N ALA A 321 -4.71 0.63 -7.40
CA ALA A 321 -3.44 1.16 -6.88
C ALA A 321 -2.96 0.31 -5.71
N CYS A 322 -2.58 -0.92 -6.01
CA CYS A 322 -2.08 -1.91 -5.05
C CYS A 322 -0.69 -2.40 -5.44
N SER A 323 -0.56 -3.49 -6.18
CA SER A 323 0.72 -4.13 -6.58
C SER A 323 1.76 -4.18 -5.46
N GLY A 324 1.30 -4.39 -4.21
CA GLY A 324 2.13 -4.47 -3.02
C GLY A 324 2.59 -3.14 -2.40
N HIS A 325 2.42 -2.00 -3.09
CA HIS A 325 3.04 -0.76 -2.65
C HIS A 325 2.13 0.50 -2.62
N GLY A 326 0.80 0.35 -2.84
CA GLY A 326 -0.11 1.47 -3.08
C GLY A 326 -0.60 2.25 -1.85
N PHE A 327 -0.70 1.65 -0.66
CA PHE A 327 -1.42 2.23 0.48
C PHE A 327 -0.99 3.66 0.84
N LYS A 328 0.31 3.94 0.80
CA LYS A 328 0.88 5.26 1.13
C LYS A 328 0.35 6.41 0.27
N PHE A 329 -0.11 6.09 -0.94
CA PHE A 329 -0.68 7.06 -1.90
C PHE A 329 -2.18 7.32 -1.70
N SER A 330 -2.85 6.65 -0.74
CA SER A 330 -4.31 6.69 -0.64
C SER A 330 -4.91 8.10 -0.66
N PRO A 331 -4.40 9.11 0.08
CA PRO A 331 -5.00 10.44 0.04
C PRO A 331 -4.87 11.15 -1.32
N VAL A 332 -3.69 11.10 -1.94
CA VAL A 332 -3.48 11.74 -3.25
C VAL A 332 -4.25 11.02 -4.36
N ILE A 333 -4.37 9.68 -4.29
CA ILE A 333 -5.21 8.93 -5.24
C ILE A 333 -6.69 9.25 -5.02
N GLY A 334 -7.12 9.46 -3.78
CA GLY A 334 -8.46 9.97 -3.50
C GLY A 334 -8.74 11.32 -4.16
N ASP A 335 -7.76 12.24 -4.16
CA ASP A 335 -7.85 13.52 -4.87
C ASP A 335 -7.89 13.34 -6.39
N ILE A 336 -7.03 12.47 -6.94
CA ILE A 336 -7.02 12.14 -8.38
C ILE A 336 -8.38 11.57 -8.79
N ALA A 337 -8.94 10.64 -8.01
CA ALA A 337 -10.26 10.08 -8.27
C ALA A 337 -11.35 11.16 -8.27
N ALA A 338 -11.28 12.09 -7.31
CA ALA A 338 -12.22 13.20 -7.24
C ALA A 338 -12.07 14.16 -8.43
N ASP A 339 -10.84 14.45 -8.91
CA ASP A 339 -10.59 15.22 -10.14
C ASP A 339 -11.21 14.51 -11.35
N LEU A 340 -10.97 13.21 -11.51
CA LEU A 340 -11.49 12.42 -12.62
C LEU A 340 -13.02 12.36 -12.65
N VAL A 341 -13.66 12.24 -11.49
CA VAL A 341 -15.12 12.26 -11.36
C VAL A 341 -15.70 13.63 -11.68
N SER A 342 -15.08 14.72 -11.18
CA SER A 342 -15.63 16.08 -11.33
C SER A 342 -15.33 16.71 -12.69
N ASP A 343 -14.12 16.52 -13.21
CA ASP A 343 -13.58 17.27 -14.36
C ASP A 343 -13.18 16.36 -15.53
N GLY A 344 -13.27 15.03 -15.38
CA GLY A 344 -12.82 14.04 -16.36
C GLY A 344 -11.31 14.01 -16.56
N ARG A 345 -10.55 14.75 -15.76
CA ARG A 345 -9.09 14.87 -15.85
C ARG A 345 -8.50 15.34 -14.52
N THR A 346 -7.21 15.08 -14.32
CA THR A 346 -6.43 15.66 -13.20
C THR A 346 -5.25 16.45 -13.74
N HIS A 347 -4.73 17.39 -12.96
CA HIS A 347 -3.50 18.14 -13.29
C HIS A 347 -2.23 17.32 -13.00
N ARG A 348 -2.37 16.20 -12.29
CA ARG A 348 -1.27 15.30 -11.95
C ARG A 348 -0.94 14.39 -13.13
N ASP A 349 0.34 14.10 -13.33
CA ASP A 349 0.73 13.12 -14.35
C ASP A 349 0.39 11.70 -13.87
N ILE A 350 -0.64 11.13 -14.47
CA ILE A 350 -1.08 9.74 -14.28
C ILE A 350 -0.91 8.90 -15.56
N SER A 351 -0.17 9.39 -16.55
CA SER A 351 0.01 8.73 -17.86
C SER A 351 0.58 7.32 -17.72
N HIS A 352 1.47 7.10 -16.77
CA HIS A 352 2.03 5.78 -16.44
C HIS A 352 0.99 4.79 -15.89
N PHE A 353 -0.17 5.27 -15.44
CA PHE A 353 -1.20 4.45 -14.78
C PHE A 353 -2.39 4.15 -15.68
N SER A 354 -2.35 4.57 -16.95
CA SER A 354 -3.44 4.32 -17.90
C SER A 354 -3.60 2.82 -18.17
N ALA A 355 -4.85 2.33 -18.17
CA ALA A 355 -5.23 0.96 -18.50
C ALA A 355 -4.95 0.58 -19.95
N VAL A 356 -4.87 1.57 -20.86
CA VAL A 356 -4.61 1.38 -22.30
C VAL A 356 -3.28 0.64 -22.56
N ARG A 357 -2.32 0.73 -21.65
CA ARG A 357 -1.05 0.00 -21.77
C ARG A 357 -1.19 -1.52 -21.81
N PHE A 358 -2.32 -2.06 -21.34
CA PHE A 358 -2.63 -3.49 -21.41
C PHE A 358 -3.45 -3.88 -22.64
N ALA A 359 -4.05 -2.91 -23.36
CA ALA A 359 -4.88 -3.19 -24.55
C ALA A 359 -4.08 -3.69 -25.76
N LYS A 360 -2.74 -3.59 -25.75
CA LYS A 360 -1.87 -3.98 -26.86
C LYS A 360 -1.42 -5.45 -26.85
N GLY A 361 -1.94 -6.27 -25.96
CA GLY A 361 -1.54 -7.68 -25.77
C GLY A 361 -2.47 -8.72 -26.39
N VAL A 362 -3.45 -8.32 -27.23
CA VAL A 362 -4.30 -9.26 -28.00
C VAL A 362 -3.99 -9.10 -29.49
N SER A 363 -2.87 -9.68 -29.90
CA SER A 363 -2.59 -9.95 -31.34
C SER A 363 -1.96 -11.33 -31.46
#